data_417f783b71116bc9aefc6ab5edb8e93a
#
_entry.id   417f783b71116bc9aefc6ab5edb8e93a
#
_cell.length_a   1.000
_cell.length_b   1.000
_cell.length_c   1.000
_cell.angle_alpha   90.00
_cell.angle_beta   90.00
_cell.angle_gamma   90.00
#
_symmetry.space_group_name_H-M   'P 1'
#
loop_
_entity.id
_entity.type
_entity.pdbx_description
1 polymer ?
#
loop_
_entity_poly.entity_id
_entity_poly.type
_entity_poly.pdbx_seq_one_letter_code
_entity_poly.pdbx_strand_id
1 'polypeptide(L)'
;LVPGLADAQGADGAAESLTAAVMLGLRERFGNVEHLQATLMNEPLPDNSGLRKTYLALYDTVPGGTGYLKQLSDPDTMFEVLAKAKEVMEHCECVKNGGDGCYRCLYAYRQSRDLKLISRKTALAMLTGILDPANKRSRVKTVSKITTNKLFDSGLEQQFVEALRCMHA
;
A
#
# COMPACT_ATOMS: atom_id res chain seq x y z
N LEU A 1 0.14 4.02 8.10
CA LEU A 1 -1.20 4.58 7.92
C LEU A 1 -1.16 5.46 6.69
N VAL A 2 -1.96 5.17 5.68
CA VAL A 2 -2.11 6.02 4.50
C VAL A 2 -3.20 7.03 4.81
N PRO A 3 -2.88 8.35 4.88
CA PRO A 3 -3.91 9.37 5.03
C PRO A 3 -4.93 9.22 3.89
N GLY A 4 -6.21 9.20 4.23
CA GLY A 4 -7.28 9.04 3.25
C GLY A 4 -7.78 7.62 3.01
N LEU A 5 -7.04 6.56 3.43
CA LEU A 5 -7.60 5.21 3.41
C LEU A 5 -8.56 4.96 4.57
N ALA A 6 -8.31 5.56 5.72
CA ALA A 6 -9.21 5.48 6.88
C ALA A 6 -10.49 6.30 6.68
N ASP A 7 -10.39 7.42 5.95
CA ASP A 7 -11.53 8.29 5.68
C ASP A 7 -12.29 7.94 4.39
N ALA A 8 -11.74 7.02 3.59
CA ALA A 8 -12.26 6.66 2.27
C ALA A 8 -13.42 5.66 2.29
N GLN A 9 -14.22 5.63 3.34
CA GLN A 9 -15.51 4.91 3.29
C GLN A 9 -16.49 5.46 2.23
N GLY A 10 -16.13 6.57 1.57
CA GLY A 10 -16.91 7.19 0.50
C GLY A 10 -16.24 7.23 -0.87
N ALA A 11 -14.97 6.89 -0.97
CA ALA A 11 -14.28 6.87 -2.27
C ALA A 11 -14.20 5.42 -2.77
N ASP A 12 -15.24 5.01 -3.49
CA ASP A 12 -15.24 3.74 -4.22
C ASP A 12 -13.95 3.63 -5.05
N GLY A 13 -13.19 2.56 -4.83
CA GLY A 13 -12.00 2.24 -5.63
C GLY A 13 -10.68 2.88 -5.19
N ALA A 14 -10.63 3.59 -4.04
CA ALA A 14 -9.37 4.17 -3.56
C ALA A 14 -8.34 3.10 -3.21
N ALA A 15 -8.75 2.06 -2.49
CA ALA A 15 -7.88 0.97 -2.10
C ALA A 15 -7.43 0.14 -3.31
N GLU A 16 -8.32 -0.13 -4.25
CA GLU A 16 -8.05 -0.82 -5.53
C GLU A 16 -7.07 0.00 -6.38
N SER A 17 -7.29 1.32 -6.46
CA SER A 17 -6.41 2.24 -7.18
C SER A 17 -5.00 2.28 -6.59
N LEU A 18 -4.88 2.33 -5.26
CA LEU A 18 -3.58 2.25 -4.58
C LEU A 18 -2.92 0.89 -4.79
N THR A 19 -3.69 -0.20 -4.71
CA THR A 19 -3.17 -1.55 -4.95
C THR A 19 -2.58 -1.67 -6.35
N ALA A 20 -3.32 -1.20 -7.36
CA ALA A 20 -2.85 -1.20 -8.74
C ALA A 20 -1.57 -0.35 -8.92
N ALA A 21 -1.50 0.80 -8.26
CA ALA A 21 -0.32 1.66 -8.28
C ALA A 21 0.90 1.02 -7.61
N VAL A 22 0.72 0.37 -6.46
CA VAL A 22 1.80 -0.37 -5.79
C VAL A 22 2.32 -1.48 -6.69
N MET A 23 1.44 -2.27 -7.30
CA MET A 23 1.84 -3.36 -8.21
C MET A 23 2.54 -2.84 -9.48
N LEU A 24 2.12 -1.67 -10.01
CA LEU A 24 2.83 -0.98 -11.08
C LEU A 24 4.26 -0.64 -10.67
N GLY A 25 4.43 0.00 -9.52
CA GLY A 25 5.74 0.38 -9.02
C GLY A 25 6.65 -0.82 -8.73
N LEU A 26 6.10 -1.91 -8.21
CA LEU A 26 6.83 -3.17 -8.02
C LEU A 26 7.36 -3.72 -9.34
N ARG A 27 6.53 -3.72 -10.39
CA ARG A 27 6.94 -4.14 -11.73
C ARG A 27 8.06 -3.25 -12.29
N GLU A 28 7.94 -1.95 -12.15
CA GLU A 28 8.94 -0.99 -12.63
C GLU A 28 10.27 -1.10 -11.86
N ARG A 29 10.22 -1.49 -10.57
CA ARG A 29 11.41 -1.61 -9.73
C ARG A 29 12.12 -2.95 -9.87
N PHE A 30 11.35 -4.05 -9.94
CA PHE A 30 11.85 -5.42 -9.89
C PHE A 30 11.72 -6.18 -11.20
N GLY A 31 11.02 -5.63 -12.20
CA GLY A 31 10.75 -6.30 -13.47
C GLY A 31 9.64 -7.33 -13.35
N ASN A 32 9.98 -8.62 -13.39
CA ASN A 32 8.99 -9.68 -13.30
C ASN A 32 8.51 -9.86 -11.86
N VAL A 33 7.25 -9.50 -11.60
CA VAL A 33 6.57 -9.62 -10.31
C VAL A 33 5.35 -10.55 -10.39
N GLU A 34 5.33 -11.49 -11.33
CA GLU A 34 4.19 -12.41 -11.51
C GLU A 34 3.89 -13.26 -10.27
N HIS A 35 4.90 -13.47 -9.44
CA HIS A 35 4.78 -14.23 -8.21
C HIS A 35 4.36 -13.39 -7.00
N LEU A 36 4.40 -12.06 -7.12
CA LEU A 36 3.86 -11.17 -6.08
C LEU A 36 2.38 -10.95 -6.32
N GLN A 37 1.63 -11.08 -5.26
CA GLN A 37 0.20 -10.79 -5.26
C GLN A 37 -0.14 -9.81 -4.15
N ALA A 38 -1.22 -9.09 -4.38
CA ALA A 38 -1.78 -8.12 -3.44
C ALA A 38 -3.23 -8.48 -3.15
N THR A 39 -3.63 -8.36 -1.90
CA THR A 39 -5.02 -8.50 -1.49
C THR A 39 -5.40 -7.41 -0.51
N LEU A 40 -6.65 -7.00 -0.56
CA LEU A 40 -7.21 -6.08 0.41
C LEU A 40 -7.90 -6.87 1.53
N MET A 41 -7.55 -6.55 2.76
CA MET A 41 -8.13 -7.13 3.96
C MET A 41 -8.84 -6.03 4.74
N ASN A 42 -10.08 -6.29 5.13
CA ASN A 42 -10.90 -5.35 5.88
C ASN A 42 -11.16 -5.90 7.28
N GLU A 43 -10.72 -5.19 8.30
CA GLU A 43 -10.95 -5.52 9.69
C GLU A 43 -11.89 -4.48 10.34
N PRO A 44 -12.90 -4.91 11.10
CA PRO A 44 -13.73 -3.99 11.85
C PRO A 44 -12.91 -3.27 12.92
N LEU A 45 -13.20 -1.99 13.15
CA LEU A 45 -12.62 -1.26 14.28
C LEU A 45 -13.25 -1.76 15.60
N PRO A 46 -12.44 -1.88 16.67
CA PRO A 46 -12.91 -2.44 17.96
C PRO A 46 -13.87 -1.51 18.71
N ASP A 47 -14.02 -0.26 18.30
CA ASP A 47 -14.85 0.77 18.93
C ASP A 47 -16.36 0.67 18.62
N ASN A 48 -16.79 -0.39 17.95
CA ASN A 48 -18.18 -0.57 17.49
C ASN A 48 -18.73 0.58 16.60
N SER A 49 -17.87 1.40 16.05
CA SER A 49 -18.25 2.51 15.15
C SER A 49 -18.84 2.04 13.82
N GLY A 50 -18.76 0.74 13.52
CA GLY A 50 -19.11 0.19 12.22
C GLY A 50 -18.03 0.47 11.14
N LEU A 51 -16.99 1.19 11.49
CA LEU A 51 -15.88 1.49 10.62
C LEU A 51 -14.95 0.27 10.46
N ARG A 52 -14.24 0.20 9.33
CA ARG A 52 -13.29 -0.86 9.04
C ARG A 52 -11.93 -0.28 8.65
N LYS A 53 -10.85 -0.92 9.11
CA LYS A 53 -9.50 -0.69 8.59
C LYS A 53 -9.28 -1.53 7.35
N THR A 54 -8.76 -0.92 6.31
CA THR A 54 -8.36 -1.62 5.09
C THR A 54 -6.84 -1.74 5.07
N TYR A 55 -6.35 -2.96 4.93
CA TYR A 55 -4.95 -3.29 4.80
C TYR A 55 -4.67 -3.79 3.38
N LEU A 56 -3.57 -3.31 2.81
CA LEU A 56 -3.00 -3.91 1.61
C LEU A 56 -1.96 -4.94 2.04
N ALA A 57 -2.25 -6.22 1.84
CA ALA A 57 -1.32 -7.30 2.09
C ALA A 57 -0.63 -7.72 0.79
N LEU A 58 0.70 -7.71 0.80
CA LEU A 58 1.54 -8.24 -0.28
C LEU A 58 2.06 -9.61 0.13
N TYR A 59 1.97 -10.58 -0.75
CA TYR A 59 2.48 -11.92 -0.50
C TYR A 59 3.11 -12.53 -1.74
N ASP A 60 4.05 -13.45 -1.48
CA ASP A 60 4.76 -14.18 -2.51
C ASP A 60 4.10 -15.56 -2.71
N THR A 61 3.86 -15.95 -3.94
CA THR A 61 3.25 -17.25 -4.28
C THR A 61 4.28 -18.36 -4.48
N VAL A 62 5.57 -18.02 -4.52
CA VAL A 62 6.65 -19.02 -4.65
C VAL A 62 6.98 -19.60 -3.28
N PRO A 63 6.99 -20.94 -3.13
CA PRO A 63 7.50 -21.57 -1.92
C PRO A 63 8.94 -21.12 -1.64
N GLY A 64 9.19 -20.58 -0.43
CA GLY A 64 10.48 -20.00 -0.05
C GLY A 64 10.66 -18.51 -0.42
N GLY A 65 9.75 -17.95 -1.20
CA GLY A 65 9.71 -16.55 -1.56
C GLY A 65 10.76 -16.12 -2.58
N THR A 66 10.47 -15.06 -3.34
CA THR A 66 11.41 -14.44 -4.30
C THR A 66 12.42 -13.51 -3.64
N GLY A 67 12.24 -13.19 -2.36
CA GLY A 67 13.08 -12.23 -1.64
C GLY A 67 12.69 -10.75 -1.87
N TYR A 68 11.73 -10.46 -2.73
CA TYR A 68 11.29 -9.08 -2.97
C TYR A 68 10.62 -8.45 -1.74
N LEU A 69 9.79 -9.22 -1.03
CA LEU A 69 9.13 -8.73 0.20
C LEU A 69 10.14 -8.36 1.28
N LYS A 70 11.27 -9.08 1.36
CA LYS A 70 12.35 -8.74 2.28
C LYS A 70 12.98 -7.37 1.92
N GLN A 71 13.14 -7.07 0.64
CA GLN A 71 13.65 -5.77 0.21
C GLN A 71 12.62 -4.65 0.49
N LEU A 72 11.32 -4.94 0.33
CA LEU A 72 10.24 -3.99 0.62
C LEU A 72 10.06 -3.68 2.12
N SER A 73 10.64 -4.49 3.01
CA SER A 73 10.68 -4.17 4.44
C SER A 73 11.56 -2.96 4.75
N ASP A 74 12.46 -2.57 3.84
CA ASP A 74 13.14 -1.29 3.90
C ASP A 74 12.22 -0.17 3.40
N PRO A 75 11.94 0.85 4.24
CA PRO A 75 11.06 1.94 3.87
C PRO A 75 11.53 2.72 2.64
N ASP A 76 12.84 2.90 2.46
CA ASP A 76 13.38 3.67 1.34
C ASP A 76 13.10 2.93 0.01
N THR A 77 13.26 1.60 0.00
CA THR A 77 12.89 0.75 -1.15
C THR A 77 11.38 0.85 -1.47
N MET A 78 10.53 0.85 -0.45
CA MET A 78 9.09 1.03 -0.66
C MET A 78 8.78 2.41 -1.24
N PHE A 79 9.45 3.46 -0.76
CA PHE A 79 9.25 4.80 -1.32
C PHE A 79 9.73 4.92 -2.76
N GLU A 80 10.83 4.25 -3.14
CA GLU A 80 11.26 4.16 -4.54
C GLU A 80 10.19 3.50 -5.42
N VAL A 81 9.58 2.41 -4.94
CA VAL A 81 8.48 1.72 -5.64
C VAL A 81 7.31 2.68 -5.88
N LEU A 82 6.88 3.39 -4.83
CA LEU A 82 5.76 4.33 -4.95
C LEU A 82 6.09 5.53 -5.85
N ALA A 83 7.32 6.04 -5.78
CA ALA A 83 7.78 7.13 -6.63
C ALA A 83 7.81 6.73 -8.11
N LYS A 84 8.30 5.53 -8.43
CA LYS A 84 8.28 4.99 -9.80
C LYS A 84 6.87 4.82 -10.32
N ALA A 85 5.94 4.29 -9.50
CA ALA A 85 4.54 4.19 -9.88
C ALA A 85 3.94 5.56 -10.24
N LYS A 86 4.23 6.57 -9.42
CA LYS A 86 3.77 7.94 -9.64
C LYS A 86 4.32 8.48 -10.95
N GLU A 87 5.62 8.37 -11.19
CA GLU A 87 6.31 8.81 -12.40
C GLU A 87 5.68 8.23 -13.67
N VAL A 88 5.49 6.90 -13.70
CA VAL A 88 4.88 6.21 -14.86
C VAL A 88 3.46 6.71 -15.10
N MET A 89 2.68 6.90 -14.05
CA MET A 89 1.30 7.38 -14.19
C MET A 89 1.21 8.83 -14.65
N GLU A 90 2.14 9.69 -14.23
CA GLU A 90 2.19 11.10 -14.64
C GLU A 90 2.59 11.26 -16.11
N HIS A 91 3.52 10.43 -16.59
CA HIS A 91 4.07 10.52 -17.95
C HIS A 91 3.39 9.61 -18.97
N CYS A 92 2.38 8.83 -18.55
CA CYS A 92 1.70 7.92 -19.48
C CYS A 92 0.95 8.68 -20.58
N GLU A 93 1.07 8.21 -21.82
CA GLU A 93 0.39 8.79 -22.98
C GLU A 93 -1.14 8.88 -22.84
N CYS A 94 -1.75 7.99 -22.03
CA CYS A 94 -3.19 8.03 -21.79
C CYS A 94 -3.66 9.34 -21.15
N VAL A 95 -2.76 10.08 -20.50
CA VAL A 95 -3.04 11.41 -19.94
C VAL A 95 -3.46 12.38 -21.04
N LYS A 96 -2.75 12.35 -22.17
CA LYS A 96 -3.02 13.22 -23.34
C LYS A 96 -4.38 12.99 -23.95
N ASN A 97 -4.88 11.76 -23.83
CA ASN A 97 -6.17 11.35 -24.39
C ASN A 97 -7.32 11.47 -23.36
N GLY A 98 -7.09 12.10 -22.21
CA GLY A 98 -8.10 12.25 -21.15
C GLY A 98 -8.45 10.94 -20.41
N GLY A 99 -7.69 9.87 -20.63
CA GLY A 99 -7.91 8.57 -19.98
C GLY A 99 -7.53 8.58 -18.52
N ASP A 100 -8.31 7.90 -17.69
CA ASP A 100 -8.05 7.73 -16.25
C ASP A 100 -7.29 6.43 -15.94
N GLY A 101 -6.46 5.99 -16.85
CA GLY A 101 -5.63 4.81 -16.80
C GLY A 101 -5.64 4.06 -18.13
N CYS A 102 -4.68 3.17 -18.32
CA CYS A 102 -4.59 2.29 -19.48
C CYS A 102 -3.74 1.05 -19.16
N TYR A 103 -3.69 0.09 -20.09
CA TYR A 103 -2.91 -1.15 -19.93
C TYR A 103 -1.38 -0.94 -19.87
N ARG A 104 -0.88 0.22 -20.28
CA ARG A 104 0.55 0.57 -20.17
C ARG A 104 0.91 1.10 -18.78
N CYS A 105 -0.05 1.60 -18.03
CA CYS A 105 0.16 2.09 -16.67
C CYS A 105 -0.67 1.26 -15.67
N LEU A 106 -1.77 1.78 -15.19
CA LEU A 106 -2.48 1.28 -14.03
C LEU A 106 -3.22 -0.05 -14.27
N TYR A 107 -3.74 -0.30 -15.48
CA TYR A 107 -4.49 -1.52 -15.80
C TYR A 107 -3.60 -2.70 -16.24
N ALA A 108 -2.30 -2.53 -16.24
CA ALA A 108 -1.35 -3.57 -16.64
C ALA A 108 -1.34 -4.77 -15.68
N TYR A 109 -1.93 -4.62 -14.50
CA TYR A 109 -2.05 -5.68 -13.53
C TYR A 109 -3.40 -6.40 -13.66
N ARG A 110 -3.39 -7.73 -13.52
CA ARG A 110 -4.51 -8.70 -13.79
C ARG A 110 -5.78 -8.51 -12.95
N GLN A 111 -6.13 -7.33 -12.52
CA GLN A 111 -7.37 -7.06 -11.76
C GLN A 111 -8.54 -6.76 -12.69
N SER A 112 -8.89 -7.71 -13.56
CA SER A 112 -10.00 -7.54 -14.51
C SER A 112 -11.38 -7.34 -13.85
N ARG A 113 -11.54 -7.75 -12.59
CA ARG A 113 -12.81 -7.62 -11.87
C ARG A 113 -13.06 -6.19 -11.38
N ASP A 114 -12.02 -5.46 -11.05
CA ASP A 114 -12.11 -4.17 -10.37
C ASP A 114 -11.70 -2.98 -11.25
N LEU A 115 -11.49 -3.21 -12.54
CA LEU A 115 -11.06 -2.17 -13.49
C LEU A 115 -11.94 -0.91 -13.47
N LYS A 116 -13.24 -1.07 -13.19
CA LYS A 116 -14.17 0.07 -13.09
C LYS A 116 -13.96 0.92 -11.85
N LEU A 117 -13.34 0.35 -10.81
CA LEU A 117 -13.05 1.02 -9.56
C LEU A 117 -11.66 1.69 -9.56
N ILE A 118 -10.79 1.28 -10.48
CA ILE A 118 -9.40 1.76 -10.53
C ILE A 118 -9.33 3.10 -11.26
N SER A 119 -8.90 4.13 -10.54
CA SER A 119 -8.74 5.50 -11.04
C SER A 119 -7.29 5.97 -10.89
N ARG A 120 -6.70 6.41 -12.00
CA ARG A 120 -5.36 7.01 -11.99
C ARG A 120 -5.31 8.30 -11.19
N LYS A 121 -6.36 9.12 -11.28
CA LYS A 121 -6.44 10.39 -10.53
C LYS A 121 -6.44 10.13 -9.04
N THR A 122 -7.22 9.15 -8.58
CA THR A 122 -7.27 8.72 -7.18
C THR A 122 -5.93 8.18 -6.72
N ALA A 123 -5.31 7.27 -7.49
CA ALA A 123 -4.00 6.72 -7.18
C ALA A 123 -2.92 7.81 -7.07
N LEU A 124 -2.88 8.77 -8.02
CA LEU A 124 -1.93 9.89 -7.99
C LEU A 124 -2.13 10.79 -6.78
N ALA A 125 -3.37 11.12 -6.43
CA ALA A 125 -3.67 11.93 -5.25
C ALA A 125 -3.16 11.25 -3.97
N MET A 126 -3.40 9.93 -3.83
CA MET A 126 -2.93 9.16 -2.69
C MET A 126 -1.40 9.08 -2.64
N LEU A 127 -0.74 8.76 -3.77
CA LEU A 127 0.72 8.69 -3.82
C LEU A 127 1.36 10.05 -3.56
N THR A 128 0.77 11.13 -4.04
CA THR A 128 1.25 12.49 -3.76
C THR A 128 1.21 12.79 -2.26
N GLY A 129 0.10 12.44 -1.58
CA GLY A 129 0.02 12.57 -0.12
C GLY A 129 1.02 11.71 0.64
N ILE A 130 1.24 10.45 0.20
CA ILE A 130 2.20 9.54 0.84
C ILE A 130 3.65 10.01 0.65
N LEU A 131 3.97 10.50 -0.54
CA LEU A 131 5.32 10.91 -0.93
C LEU A 131 5.65 12.35 -0.52
N ASP A 132 4.68 13.11 -0.03
CA ASP A 132 4.88 14.50 0.40
C ASP A 132 5.94 14.56 1.52
N PRO A 133 7.04 15.32 1.32
CA PRO A 133 8.07 15.50 2.34
C PRO A 133 7.56 16.19 3.62
N ALA A 134 6.48 16.98 3.52
CA ALA A 134 5.86 17.65 4.66
C ALA A 134 5.20 16.67 5.63
N ASN A 135 4.83 15.48 5.16
CA ASN A 135 4.36 14.40 6.03
C ASN A 135 5.52 13.88 6.86
N LYS A 136 5.54 14.26 8.14
CA LYS A 136 6.59 13.87 9.09
C LYS A 136 6.73 12.35 9.15
N ARG A 137 7.74 11.84 8.46
CA ARG A 137 8.11 10.42 8.51
C ARG A 137 9.07 10.24 9.65
N SER A 138 8.69 9.48 10.67
CA SER A 138 9.65 9.06 11.70
C SER A 138 10.15 7.67 11.32
N ARG A 139 11.46 7.55 11.08
CA ARG A 139 12.11 6.24 10.91
C ARG A 139 12.22 5.59 12.28
N VAL A 140 11.44 4.57 12.52
CA VAL A 140 11.51 3.79 13.76
C VAL A 140 12.52 2.66 13.52
N LYS A 141 13.66 2.71 14.20
CA LYS A 141 14.74 1.71 14.03
C LYS A 141 14.40 0.32 14.59
N THR A 142 13.43 0.24 15.49
CA THR A 142 13.00 -1.01 16.13
C THR A 142 11.52 -0.94 16.48
N VAL A 143 10.85 -2.08 16.48
CA VAL A 143 9.44 -2.21 16.90
C VAL A 143 9.23 -1.70 18.34
N SER A 144 10.27 -1.79 19.19
CA SER A 144 10.25 -1.29 20.57
C SER A 144 10.12 0.24 20.70
N LYS A 145 10.36 1.01 19.63
CA LYS A 145 10.19 2.48 19.62
C LYS A 145 8.84 2.92 19.06
N ILE A 146 7.99 1.99 18.63
CA ILE A 146 6.62 2.31 18.26
C ILE A 146 5.88 2.55 19.58
N THR A 147 5.56 3.80 19.86
CA THR A 147 4.64 4.14 20.94
C THR A 147 3.25 3.63 20.52
N THR A 148 2.75 2.67 21.26
CA THR A 148 1.44 2.03 21.03
C THR A 148 0.25 2.95 21.33
N ASN A 149 0.47 4.26 21.37
CA ASN A 149 -0.55 5.24 21.61
C ASN A 149 -1.55 5.24 20.45
N LYS A 150 -2.72 4.70 20.69
CA LYS A 150 -3.94 4.79 19.84
C LYS A 150 -3.91 4.14 18.45
N LEU A 151 -2.82 3.51 18.00
CA LEU A 151 -2.74 2.81 16.71
C LEU A 151 -3.10 1.32 16.81
N PHE A 152 -3.08 0.77 18.02
CA PHE A 152 -3.42 -0.62 18.29
C PHE A 152 -4.62 -0.62 19.23
N ASP A 153 -5.81 -0.77 18.68
CA ASP A 153 -7.05 -0.74 19.44
C ASP A 153 -7.46 -2.12 19.99
N SER A 154 -6.66 -3.16 19.76
CA SER A 154 -6.93 -4.48 20.33
C SER A 154 -5.87 -4.91 21.34
N GLY A 155 -6.32 -5.49 22.47
CA GLY A 155 -5.41 -6.05 23.48
C GLY A 155 -4.51 -7.17 22.93
N LEU A 156 -4.91 -7.82 21.85
CA LEU A 156 -4.16 -8.88 21.15
C LEU A 156 -2.96 -8.31 20.38
N GLU A 157 -3.14 -7.15 19.74
CA GLU A 157 -2.05 -6.45 19.05
C GLU A 157 -1.01 -5.93 20.05
N GLN A 158 -1.45 -5.44 21.22
CA GLN A 158 -0.55 -5.03 22.30
C GLN A 158 0.27 -6.23 22.83
N GLN A 159 -0.39 -7.36 23.08
CA GLN A 159 0.28 -8.59 23.53
C GLN A 159 1.29 -9.11 22.49
N PHE A 160 0.95 -9.04 21.19
CA PHE A 160 1.85 -9.46 20.12
C PHE A 160 3.09 -8.56 20.05
N VAL A 161 2.93 -7.23 20.14
CA VAL A 161 4.05 -6.29 20.16
C VAL A 161 4.91 -6.46 21.42
N GLU A 162 4.30 -6.73 22.59
CA GLU A 162 5.06 -7.02 23.82
C GLU A 162 5.81 -8.35 23.73
N ALA A 163 5.21 -9.38 23.17
CA ALA A 163 5.90 -10.65 22.93
C ALA A 163 7.12 -10.48 22.01
N LEU A 164 6.99 -9.71 20.92
CA LEU A 164 8.11 -9.38 20.04
C LEU A 164 9.21 -8.57 20.75
N ARG A 165 8.84 -7.67 21.66
CA ARG A 165 9.81 -6.91 22.48
C ARG A 165 10.62 -7.83 23.39
N CYS A 166 9.97 -8.80 24.01
CA CYS A 166 10.62 -9.77 24.88
C CYS A 166 11.55 -10.73 24.13
N MET A 167 11.31 -11.00 22.86
CA MET A 167 12.16 -11.86 22.01
C MET A 167 13.44 -11.17 21.51
N HIS A 168 13.52 -9.84 21.58
CA HIS A 168 14.64 -9.04 21.09
C HIS A 168 15.36 -8.24 22.21
N ALA A 169 15.05 -8.50 23.46
CA ALA A 169 15.78 -8.02 24.64
C ALA A 169 16.80 -9.07 25.10
#